data_078e1c00e1421b00ac8237f3523435a7
#
_entry.id   078e1c00e1421b00ac8237f3523435a7
#
_cell.length_a   1.000
_cell.length_b   1.000
_cell.length_c   1.000
_cell.angle_alpha   90.00
_cell.angle_beta   90.00
_cell.angle_gamma   90.00
#
_symmetry.space_group_name_H-M   'P 1'
#
loop_
_entity.id
_entity.type
_entity.pdbx_description
1 polymer ?
#
loop_
_entity_poly.entity_id
_entity_poly.type
_entity_poly.pdbx_seq_one_letter_code
_entity_poly.pdbx_strand_id
1 'polypeptide(L)'
;VQDTLITILSEKTLPIPELDREIQAVRGFNVIATANNRDKGVNDLSSALKRRFNTVILPLPDTIDEEIDIVRRRVESFEAVMDLPAEKPALEEIRRVVTIFRELRQGATEDGKTKLKTPSGTLSTAEAISVVNNGLAMSGYFGDGRLNATDLVSGIIGAVVKDPVQDQVIW
;
A
#
# COMPACT_ATOMS: atom_id res chain seq x y z
N VAL A 1 -6.69 16.05 18.53
CA VAL A 1 -7.08 15.68 17.15
C VAL A 1 -8.32 14.77 17.16
N GLN A 2 -8.35 13.66 17.96
CA GLN A 2 -9.50 12.74 17.98
C GLN A 2 -10.76 13.43 18.51
N ASP A 3 -10.65 14.27 19.54
CA ASP A 3 -11.79 14.99 20.12
C ASP A 3 -12.40 16.00 19.13
N THR A 4 -11.55 16.71 18.39
CA THR A 4 -11.99 17.63 17.32
C THR A 4 -12.76 16.90 16.23
N LEU A 5 -12.30 15.69 15.83
CA LEU A 5 -13.01 14.83 14.87
C LEU A 5 -14.36 14.38 15.42
N ILE A 6 -14.47 14.10 16.71
CA ILE A 6 -15.74 13.71 17.34
C ILE A 6 -16.74 14.85 17.21
N THR A 7 -16.33 16.10 17.49
CA THR A 7 -17.16 17.28 17.35
C THR A 7 -17.60 17.50 15.90
N ILE A 8 -16.66 17.44 14.95
CA ILE A 8 -16.98 17.57 13.52
C ILE A 8 -17.98 16.53 13.04
N LEU A 9 -17.81 15.29 13.44
CA LEU A 9 -18.70 14.19 13.02
C LEU A 9 -20.08 14.28 13.66
N SER A 10 -20.17 14.74 14.91
CA SER A 10 -21.43 14.77 15.67
C SER A 10 -22.20 16.07 15.42
N GLU A 11 -21.52 17.21 15.49
CA GLU A 11 -22.13 18.54 15.54
C GLU A 11 -21.99 19.28 14.22
N LYS A 12 -21.17 18.73 13.29
CA LYS A 12 -20.89 19.37 12.02
C LYS A 12 -20.23 20.75 12.18
N THR A 13 -19.49 20.93 13.27
CA THR A 13 -18.86 22.19 13.64
C THR A 13 -17.38 21.98 13.91
N LEU A 14 -16.54 22.88 13.41
CA LEU A 14 -15.11 22.95 13.70
C LEU A 14 -14.86 24.21 14.56
N PRO A 15 -14.61 24.08 15.87
CA PRO A 15 -14.21 25.20 16.69
C PRO A 15 -12.76 25.62 16.37
N ILE A 16 -12.52 26.90 16.27
CA ILE A 16 -11.20 27.51 16.09
C ILE A 16 -10.96 28.45 17.30
N PRO A 17 -10.42 27.91 18.41
CA PRO A 17 -10.27 28.69 19.65
C PRO A 17 -9.44 29.95 19.48
N GLU A 18 -8.41 29.89 18.59
CA GLU A 18 -7.51 31.02 18.35
C GLU A 18 -8.22 32.25 17.72
N LEU A 19 -9.35 32.02 17.07
CA LEU A 19 -10.14 33.06 16.40
C LEU A 19 -11.47 33.33 17.09
N ASP A 20 -11.74 32.65 18.20
CA ASP A 20 -13.05 32.70 18.89
C ASP A 20 -14.23 32.52 17.91
N ARG A 21 -14.09 31.54 17.01
CA ARG A 21 -15.05 31.27 15.94
C ARG A 21 -15.30 29.78 15.78
N GLU A 22 -16.47 29.45 15.23
CA GLU A 22 -16.85 28.14 14.80
C GLU A 22 -17.15 28.15 13.30
N ILE A 23 -16.68 27.14 12.59
CA ILE A 23 -17.01 26.90 11.18
C ILE A 23 -18.07 25.80 11.10
N GLN A 24 -19.23 26.13 10.56
CA GLN A 24 -20.30 25.18 10.29
C GLN A 24 -20.06 24.45 8.97
N ALA A 25 -20.29 23.14 8.98
CA ALA A 25 -20.21 22.35 7.77
C ALA A 25 -21.34 22.69 6.80
N VAL A 26 -21.03 22.70 5.52
CA VAL A 26 -22.04 22.89 4.45
C VAL A 26 -23.00 21.70 4.39
N ARG A 27 -24.19 21.94 3.84
CA ARG A 27 -25.18 20.88 3.63
C ARG A 27 -24.59 19.74 2.79
N GLY A 28 -24.74 18.51 3.25
CA GLY A 28 -24.22 17.33 2.57
C GLY A 28 -22.76 16.97 2.93
N PHE A 29 -22.12 17.73 3.83
CA PHE A 29 -20.79 17.42 4.33
C PHE A 29 -20.73 15.99 4.91
N ASN A 30 -19.73 15.23 4.50
CA ASN A 30 -19.43 13.91 5.01
C ASN A 30 -17.92 13.72 5.14
N VAL A 31 -17.49 12.76 5.95
CA VAL A 31 -16.08 12.42 6.16
C VAL A 31 -15.85 10.97 5.75
N ILE A 32 -14.89 10.78 4.86
CA ILE A 32 -14.36 9.46 4.51
C ILE A 32 -12.94 9.39 5.05
N ALA A 33 -12.67 8.37 5.86
CA ALA A 33 -11.35 8.13 6.42
C ALA A 33 -10.83 6.77 5.99
N THR A 34 -9.53 6.68 5.75
CA THR A 34 -8.83 5.42 5.50
C THR A 34 -7.92 5.11 6.68
N ALA A 35 -7.83 3.84 7.04
CA ALA A 35 -6.93 3.38 8.08
C ALA A 35 -6.34 2.03 7.70
N ASN A 36 -5.08 1.80 8.07
CA ASN A 36 -4.47 0.50 7.95
C ASN A 36 -4.68 -0.26 9.27
N ASN A 37 -5.49 -1.31 9.23
CA ASN A 37 -5.88 -2.05 10.44
C ASN A 37 -4.77 -3.02 10.94
N ARG A 38 -3.67 -3.14 10.20
CA ARG A 38 -2.61 -4.12 10.45
C ARG A 38 -1.30 -3.53 10.94
N ASP A 39 -1.17 -2.21 10.96
CA ASP A 39 0.07 -1.56 11.41
C ASP A 39 0.19 -1.63 12.93
N LYS A 40 1.19 -2.37 13.40
CA LYS A 40 1.58 -2.39 14.81
C LYS A 40 2.12 -1.00 15.18
N GLY A 41 1.54 -0.37 16.21
CA GLY A 41 1.97 0.93 16.72
C GLY A 41 1.10 2.12 16.32
N VAL A 42 0.07 1.93 15.53
CA VAL A 42 -0.96 2.94 15.33
C VAL A 42 -1.86 2.98 16.56
N ASN A 43 -2.02 4.16 17.16
CA ASN A 43 -2.98 4.32 18.25
C ASN A 43 -4.37 3.94 17.75
N ASP A 44 -4.97 2.96 18.40
CA ASP A 44 -6.34 2.55 18.12
C ASP A 44 -7.29 3.75 18.14
N LEU A 45 -8.18 3.82 17.16
CA LEU A 45 -9.26 4.78 17.19
C LEU A 45 -10.07 4.58 18.47
N SER A 46 -10.36 5.67 19.17
CA SER A 46 -11.21 5.63 20.35
C SER A 46 -12.55 4.96 20.03
N SER A 47 -13.14 4.29 20.99
CA SER A 47 -14.47 3.69 20.82
C SER A 47 -15.54 4.71 20.42
N ALA A 48 -15.37 5.96 20.86
CA ALA A 48 -16.23 7.08 20.49
C ALA A 48 -16.14 7.41 18.99
N LEU A 49 -14.96 7.38 18.40
CA LEU A 49 -14.78 7.55 16.95
C LEU A 49 -15.28 6.35 16.17
N LYS A 50 -14.95 5.13 16.60
CA LYS A 50 -15.40 3.90 15.93
C LYS A 50 -16.94 3.84 15.79
N ARG A 51 -17.68 4.35 16.77
CA ARG A 51 -19.17 4.41 16.72
C ARG A 51 -19.74 5.42 15.73
N ARG A 52 -18.94 6.37 15.25
CA ARG A 52 -19.36 7.43 14.32
C ARG A 52 -19.04 7.12 12.86
N PHE A 53 -18.27 6.07 12.62
CA PHE A 53 -17.95 5.60 11.28
C PHE A 53 -18.63 4.28 10.97
N ASN A 54 -19.15 4.16 9.76
CA ASN A 54 -19.46 2.86 9.18
C ASN A 54 -18.16 2.28 8.63
N THR A 55 -17.66 1.22 9.26
CA THR A 55 -16.41 0.59 8.87
C THR A 55 -16.66 -0.39 7.72
N VAL A 56 -15.91 -0.20 6.65
CA VAL A 56 -15.84 -1.13 5.52
C VAL A 56 -14.42 -1.68 5.47
N ILE A 57 -14.28 -3.00 5.52
CA ILE A 57 -13.00 -3.67 5.36
C ILE A 57 -12.83 -4.00 3.88
N LEU A 58 -11.80 -3.44 3.26
CA LEU A 58 -11.43 -3.76 1.88
C LEU A 58 -10.51 -4.98 1.92
N PRO A 59 -10.89 -6.12 1.32
CA PRO A 59 -10.02 -7.27 1.21
C PRO A 59 -8.89 -7.00 0.21
N LEU A 60 -7.88 -7.87 0.23
CA LEU A 60 -6.92 -7.95 -0.88
C LEU A 60 -7.64 -8.47 -2.14
N PRO A 61 -7.11 -8.20 -3.35
CA PRO A 61 -7.66 -8.76 -4.57
C PRO A 61 -7.76 -10.29 -4.50
N ASP A 62 -8.90 -10.84 -4.91
CA ASP A 62 -9.14 -12.29 -4.80
C ASP A 62 -8.26 -13.07 -5.79
N THR A 63 -8.11 -12.56 -7.00
CA THR A 63 -7.33 -13.20 -8.06
C THR A 63 -6.00 -12.51 -8.30
N ILE A 64 -5.04 -13.27 -8.81
CA ILE A 64 -3.74 -12.73 -9.22
C ILE A 64 -3.89 -11.73 -10.36
N ASP A 65 -4.80 -11.98 -11.30
CA ASP A 65 -4.99 -11.12 -12.46
C ASP A 65 -5.60 -9.75 -12.09
N GLU A 66 -6.50 -9.71 -11.11
CA GLU A 66 -6.98 -8.45 -10.53
C GLU A 66 -5.85 -7.65 -9.88
N GLU A 67 -4.99 -8.32 -9.11
CA GLU A 67 -3.86 -7.64 -8.45
C GLU A 67 -2.84 -7.13 -9.47
N ILE A 68 -2.55 -7.92 -10.52
CA ILE A 68 -1.71 -7.50 -11.64
C ILE A 68 -2.29 -6.26 -12.34
N ASP A 69 -3.60 -6.26 -12.61
CA ASP A 69 -4.25 -5.12 -13.27
C ASP A 69 -4.19 -3.84 -12.44
N ILE A 70 -4.35 -3.95 -11.12
CA ILE A 70 -4.18 -2.83 -10.19
C ILE A 70 -2.75 -2.28 -10.25
N VAL A 71 -1.75 -3.16 -10.12
CA VAL A 71 -0.32 -2.76 -10.17
C VAL A 71 -0.01 -2.09 -11.51
N ARG A 72 -0.40 -2.71 -12.63
CA ARG A 72 -0.18 -2.20 -13.98
C ARG A 72 -0.74 -0.79 -14.14
N ARG A 73 -2.03 -0.57 -13.82
CA ARG A 73 -2.68 0.75 -13.94
C ARG A 73 -2.00 1.82 -13.09
N ARG A 74 -1.55 1.46 -11.90
CA ARG A 74 -0.87 2.42 -11.00
C ARG A 74 0.52 2.77 -11.48
N VAL A 75 1.25 1.79 -12.01
CA VAL A 75 2.57 2.00 -12.62
C VAL A 75 2.44 2.89 -13.86
N GLU A 76 1.50 2.59 -14.77
CA GLU A 76 1.22 3.43 -15.95
C GLU A 76 0.86 4.88 -15.58
N SER A 77 0.10 5.06 -14.50
CA SER A 77 -0.23 6.41 -14.00
C SER A 77 0.99 7.13 -13.44
N PHE A 78 1.92 6.42 -12.82
CA PHE A 78 3.16 6.98 -12.29
C PHE A 78 4.12 7.37 -13.42
N GLU A 79 4.30 6.51 -14.42
CA GLU A 79 5.12 6.79 -15.60
C GLU A 79 4.66 8.07 -16.33
N ALA A 80 3.34 8.24 -16.47
CA ALA A 80 2.77 9.41 -17.13
C ALA A 80 3.10 10.75 -16.42
N VAL A 81 3.42 10.71 -15.13
CA VAL A 81 3.74 11.90 -14.32
C VAL A 81 5.25 12.12 -14.19
N MET A 82 6.02 11.03 -14.06
CA MET A 82 7.44 11.08 -13.69
C MET A 82 8.40 11.18 -14.88
N ASP A 83 7.92 10.95 -16.12
CA ASP A 83 8.73 10.99 -17.35
C ASP A 83 10.06 10.21 -17.20
N LEU A 84 9.94 8.98 -16.73
CA LEU A 84 11.10 8.12 -16.50
C LEU A 84 11.75 7.73 -17.85
N PRO A 85 13.09 7.71 -17.94
CA PRO A 85 13.79 7.25 -19.13
C PRO A 85 13.81 5.71 -19.22
N ALA A 86 12.65 5.09 -19.12
CA ALA A 86 12.47 3.64 -19.12
C ALA A 86 11.36 3.23 -20.08
N GLU A 87 11.48 2.04 -20.66
CA GLU A 87 10.40 1.43 -21.43
C GLU A 87 9.28 0.96 -20.50
N LYS A 88 8.06 0.88 -21.03
CA LYS A 88 6.94 0.32 -20.25
C LYS A 88 7.27 -1.09 -19.77
N PRO A 89 6.97 -1.42 -18.51
CA PRO A 89 7.30 -2.73 -17.96
C PRO A 89 6.52 -3.83 -18.70
N ALA A 90 7.19 -4.91 -18.99
CA ALA A 90 6.53 -6.12 -19.50
C ALA A 90 5.56 -6.65 -18.44
N LEU A 91 4.39 -7.11 -18.87
CA LEU A 91 3.38 -7.68 -17.97
C LEU A 91 3.93 -8.87 -17.16
N GLU A 92 4.90 -9.57 -17.72
CA GLU A 92 5.57 -10.69 -17.06
C GLU A 92 6.35 -10.25 -15.81
N GLU A 93 7.03 -9.10 -15.84
CA GLU A 93 7.76 -8.58 -14.68
C GLU A 93 6.80 -8.12 -13.58
N ILE A 94 5.68 -7.50 -13.94
CA ILE A 94 4.62 -7.18 -12.97
C ILE A 94 4.05 -8.45 -12.36
N ARG A 95 3.74 -9.46 -13.17
CA ARG A 95 3.26 -10.78 -12.70
C ARG A 95 4.25 -11.42 -11.74
N ARG A 96 5.54 -11.37 -12.03
CA ARG A 96 6.61 -11.90 -11.18
C ARG A 96 6.56 -11.30 -9.77
N VAL A 97 6.50 -9.97 -9.67
CA VAL A 97 6.41 -9.27 -8.38
C VAL A 97 5.15 -9.66 -7.64
N VAL A 98 3.99 -9.63 -8.32
CA VAL A 98 2.70 -9.97 -7.68
C VAL A 98 2.68 -11.43 -7.20
N THR A 99 3.21 -12.36 -8.00
CA THR A 99 3.31 -13.78 -7.60
C THR A 99 4.15 -13.95 -6.33
N ILE A 100 5.36 -13.35 -6.29
CA ILE A 100 6.24 -13.41 -5.12
C ILE A 100 5.51 -12.86 -3.88
N PHE A 101 4.82 -11.73 -4.00
CA PHE A 101 4.09 -11.14 -2.88
C PHE A 101 2.94 -12.02 -2.39
N ARG A 102 2.21 -12.67 -3.31
CA ARG A 102 1.12 -13.59 -2.96
C ARG A 102 1.64 -14.83 -2.28
N GLU A 103 2.67 -15.45 -2.81
CA GLU A 103 3.31 -16.65 -2.25
C GLU A 103 3.85 -16.38 -0.83
N LEU A 104 4.54 -15.26 -0.63
CA LEU A 104 5.04 -14.87 0.69
C LEU A 104 3.90 -14.58 1.68
N ARG A 105 2.80 -13.97 1.23
CA ARG A 105 1.61 -13.76 2.08
C ARG A 105 0.93 -15.07 2.47
N GLN A 106 0.89 -16.03 1.54
CA GLN A 106 0.27 -17.34 1.75
C GLN A 106 1.18 -18.29 2.54
N GLY A 107 2.49 -18.02 2.57
CA GLY A 107 3.47 -18.91 3.19
C GLY A 107 3.73 -20.20 2.41
N ALA A 108 3.42 -20.21 1.12
CA ALA A 108 3.65 -21.34 0.21
C ALA A 108 3.74 -20.86 -1.23
N THR A 109 4.47 -21.62 -2.07
CA THR A 109 4.48 -21.43 -3.52
C THR A 109 3.10 -21.70 -4.13
N GLU A 110 2.81 -21.12 -5.31
CA GLU A 110 1.53 -21.25 -6.00
C GLU A 110 1.14 -22.71 -6.25
N ASP A 111 2.12 -23.57 -6.52
CA ASP A 111 1.90 -25.02 -6.68
C ASP A 111 1.75 -25.80 -5.36
N GLY A 112 1.85 -25.11 -4.22
CA GLY A 112 1.70 -25.66 -2.87
C GLY A 112 2.81 -26.62 -2.43
N LYS A 113 3.86 -26.82 -3.23
CA LYS A 113 4.91 -27.81 -2.94
C LYS A 113 5.93 -27.32 -1.94
N THR A 114 6.20 -26.03 -1.92
CA THR A 114 7.22 -25.44 -1.05
C THR A 114 6.56 -24.51 -0.02
N LYS A 115 6.83 -24.74 1.25
CA LYS A 115 6.46 -23.83 2.33
C LYS A 115 7.45 -22.67 2.38
N LEU A 116 6.93 -21.46 2.45
CA LEU A 116 7.70 -20.24 2.59
C LEU A 116 7.48 -19.62 3.97
N LYS A 117 8.48 -18.94 4.49
CA LYS A 117 8.31 -18.13 5.69
C LYS A 117 7.59 -16.85 5.33
N THR A 118 6.50 -16.55 6.02
CA THR A 118 5.81 -15.26 5.87
C THR A 118 6.61 -14.15 6.54
N PRO A 119 6.75 -12.96 5.91
CA PRO A 119 7.39 -11.81 6.52
C PRO A 119 6.69 -11.35 7.79
N SER A 120 7.44 -10.66 8.67
CA SER A 120 6.90 -10.07 9.91
C SER A 120 5.89 -8.96 9.64
N GLY A 121 6.05 -8.24 8.52
CA GLY A 121 5.14 -7.22 8.02
C GLY A 121 4.15 -7.77 7.01
N THR A 122 3.03 -7.06 6.83
CA THR A 122 2.07 -7.39 5.78
C THR A 122 2.57 -6.85 4.44
N LEU A 123 2.67 -7.72 3.44
CA LEU A 123 2.94 -7.31 2.06
C LEU A 123 1.65 -6.85 1.39
N SER A 124 1.57 -5.58 1.06
CA SER A 124 0.41 -4.98 0.40
C SER A 124 0.62 -4.84 -1.12
N THR A 125 -0.47 -4.70 -1.87
CA THR A 125 -0.41 -4.36 -3.30
C THR A 125 0.28 -3.01 -3.54
N ALA A 126 0.22 -2.07 -2.58
CA ALA A 126 0.92 -0.79 -2.66
C ALA A 126 2.45 -0.97 -2.64
N GLU A 127 2.97 -1.91 -1.88
CA GLU A 127 4.40 -2.23 -1.88
C GLU A 127 4.82 -2.91 -3.19
N ALA A 128 3.99 -3.76 -3.77
CA ALA A 128 4.24 -4.31 -5.10
C ALA A 128 4.34 -3.21 -6.17
N ILE A 129 3.46 -2.21 -6.14
CA ILE A 129 3.53 -1.02 -7.00
C ILE A 129 4.86 -0.29 -6.79
N SER A 130 5.26 -0.08 -5.54
CA SER A 130 6.52 0.61 -5.21
C SER A 130 7.75 -0.16 -5.72
N VAL A 131 7.75 -1.49 -5.62
CA VAL A 131 8.84 -2.34 -6.13
C VAL A 131 8.98 -2.18 -7.65
N VAL A 132 7.87 -2.23 -8.40
CA VAL A 132 7.90 -2.06 -9.85
C VAL A 132 8.37 -0.65 -10.23
N ASN A 133 7.85 0.40 -9.59
CA ASN A 133 8.27 1.79 -9.84
C ASN A 133 9.76 2.01 -9.54
N ASN A 134 10.26 1.47 -8.43
CA ASN A 134 11.68 1.54 -8.09
C ASN A 134 12.54 0.79 -9.11
N GLY A 135 12.11 -0.39 -9.56
CA GLY A 135 12.80 -1.14 -10.60
C GLY A 135 12.87 -0.37 -11.92
N LEU A 136 11.77 0.27 -12.33
CA LEU A 136 11.75 1.14 -13.52
C LEU A 136 12.69 2.32 -13.38
N ALA A 137 12.75 2.97 -12.23
CA ALA A 137 13.68 4.05 -11.98
C ALA A 137 15.14 3.55 -12.03
N MET A 138 15.42 2.37 -11.45
CA MET A 138 16.74 1.76 -11.49
C MET A 138 17.16 1.44 -12.93
N SER A 139 16.29 0.79 -13.71
CA SER A 139 16.61 0.46 -15.11
C SER A 139 16.78 1.71 -15.98
N GLY A 140 15.94 2.74 -15.77
CA GLY A 140 15.98 3.96 -16.56
C GLY A 140 17.19 4.84 -16.27
N TYR A 141 17.55 5.03 -15.00
CA TYR A 141 18.65 5.93 -14.64
C TYR A 141 20.01 5.25 -14.56
N PHE A 142 20.06 3.95 -14.30
CA PHE A 142 21.31 3.22 -14.06
C PHE A 142 21.49 1.98 -14.95
N GLY A 143 20.50 1.62 -15.76
CA GLY A 143 20.49 0.48 -16.65
C GLY A 143 20.29 0.86 -18.12
N ASP A 144 19.69 -0.05 -18.86
CA ASP A 144 19.39 0.09 -20.29
C ASP A 144 17.96 0.59 -20.58
N GLY A 145 17.22 0.96 -19.55
CA GLY A 145 15.83 1.42 -19.64
C GLY A 145 14.80 0.30 -19.71
N ARG A 146 15.21 -0.97 -19.63
CA ARG A 146 14.32 -2.13 -19.66
C ARG A 146 14.25 -2.80 -18.31
N LEU A 147 13.07 -2.80 -17.72
CA LEU A 147 12.86 -3.48 -16.45
C LEU A 147 13.12 -4.98 -16.58
N ASN A 148 13.96 -5.50 -15.72
CA ASN A 148 14.26 -6.92 -15.62
C ASN A 148 14.31 -7.40 -14.16
N ALA A 149 14.43 -8.72 -13.96
CA ALA A 149 14.42 -9.31 -12.62
C ALA A 149 15.51 -8.76 -11.69
N THR A 150 16.68 -8.38 -12.21
CA THR A 150 17.79 -7.83 -11.41
C THR A 150 17.43 -6.48 -10.82
N ASP A 151 16.73 -5.63 -11.58
CA ASP A 151 16.29 -4.30 -11.12
C ASP A 151 15.24 -4.40 -10.01
N LEU A 152 14.48 -5.49 -9.96
CA LEU A 152 13.45 -5.74 -8.97
C LEU A 152 13.99 -6.26 -7.63
N VAL A 153 15.14 -6.94 -7.64
CA VAL A 153 15.65 -7.68 -6.44
C VAL A 153 15.80 -6.77 -5.23
N SER A 154 16.46 -5.62 -5.37
CA SER A 154 16.68 -4.70 -4.25
C SER A 154 15.37 -4.14 -3.69
N GLY A 155 14.43 -3.85 -4.59
CA GLY A 155 13.09 -3.39 -4.20
C GLY A 155 12.29 -4.47 -3.47
N ILE A 156 12.35 -5.71 -3.92
CA ILE A 156 11.70 -6.86 -3.26
C ILE A 156 12.29 -7.08 -1.87
N ILE A 157 13.63 -7.08 -1.75
CA ILE A 157 14.32 -7.22 -0.46
C ILE A 157 13.84 -6.14 0.52
N GLY A 158 13.86 -4.88 0.11
CA GLY A 158 13.45 -3.76 0.95
C GLY A 158 11.95 -3.76 1.31
N ALA A 159 11.11 -4.35 0.45
CA ALA A 159 9.69 -4.53 0.74
C ALA A 159 9.41 -5.68 1.72
N VAL A 160 10.15 -6.77 1.60
CA VAL A 160 9.92 -8.02 2.37
C VAL A 160 10.58 -7.98 3.74
N VAL A 161 11.82 -7.47 3.84
CA VAL A 161 12.58 -7.41 5.09
C VAL A 161 12.21 -6.13 5.85
N LYS A 162 11.22 -6.22 6.74
CA LYS A 162 10.81 -5.10 7.61
C LYS A 162 11.46 -5.16 8.97
N ASP A 163 11.69 -6.35 9.50
CA ASP A 163 12.44 -6.60 10.72
C ASP A 163 13.69 -7.41 10.37
N PRO A 164 14.90 -6.80 10.41
CA PRO A 164 16.14 -7.47 10.02
C PRO A 164 16.44 -8.75 10.82
N VAL A 165 15.93 -8.86 12.04
CA VAL A 165 16.16 -10.05 12.89
C VAL A 165 15.17 -11.16 12.56
N GLN A 166 13.89 -10.81 12.41
CA GLN A 166 12.83 -11.79 12.16
C GLN A 166 12.78 -12.25 10.70
N ASP A 167 13.07 -11.35 9.78
CA ASP A 167 12.92 -11.58 8.34
C ASP A 167 14.22 -12.05 7.67
N GLN A 168 15.36 -12.05 8.37
CA GLN A 168 16.67 -12.44 7.83
C GLN A 168 16.70 -13.86 7.23
N VAL A 169 15.80 -14.74 7.64
CA VAL A 169 15.72 -16.15 7.19
C VAL A 169 14.87 -16.30 5.91
N ILE A 170 14.34 -15.22 5.36
CA ILE A 170 13.52 -15.25 4.13
C ILE A 170 14.40 -15.23 2.87
N TRP A 171 15.67 -14.89 3.01
CA TRP A 171 16.68 -14.82 1.94
C TRP A 171 17.72 -15.90 2.03
#